data_d21d193973cb0c2c758d62ec7431aefd
#
_entry.id   d21d193973cb0c2c758d62ec7431aefd
#
_cell.length_a   1.000
_cell.length_b   1.000
_cell.length_c   1.000
_cell.angle_alpha   90.00
_cell.angle_beta   90.00
_cell.angle_gamma   90.00
#
_symmetry.space_group_name_H-M   'P 1'
#
loop_
_entity.id
_entity.type
_entity.pdbx_description
1 polymer ?
#
loop_
_entity_poly.entity_id
_entity_poly.type
_entity_poly.pdbx_seq_one_letter_code
_entity_poly.pdbx_strand_id
1 'polypeptide(L)'
;MDGRLRVSVVDDHNRLVESLRLAWGHGAPFRVLGPFAPGVAALRAEPDVIVVDLERDDEHGLAALVEVCEAVHDVRVIAATTEQDPELGSAIVTAGASGLLPSWGDPAGMEDAIRRAIAGELVLPDDHLSSLVDRLRSVRAGLNGATNLDSLTARELEVLRLLSDGRSTVEIAALLGISPMTVQSHVKNVLAKLGVHSKVEAVRLAWRFGAIAMPASA
;
A
#
# COMPACT_ATOMS: atom_id res chain seq x y z
N MET A 1 -32.72 -15.40 14.64
CA MET A 1 -31.38 -14.90 14.25
C MET A 1 -30.94 -13.93 15.31
N ASP A 2 -29.79 -14.16 15.90
CA ASP A 2 -29.18 -13.28 16.89
C ASP A 2 -28.74 -12.01 16.13
N GLY A 3 -29.39 -10.87 16.30
CA GLY A 3 -29.17 -9.65 15.52
C GLY A 3 -27.77 -9.00 15.67
N ARG A 4 -26.78 -9.82 16.07
CA ARG A 4 -25.37 -9.42 16.21
C ARG A 4 -24.62 -9.54 14.90
N LEU A 5 -23.77 -8.56 14.59
CA LEU A 5 -22.86 -8.58 13.46
C LEU A 5 -21.83 -9.70 13.60
N ARG A 6 -21.63 -10.45 12.55
CA ARG A 6 -20.71 -11.61 12.49
C ARG A 6 -19.34 -11.13 12.05
N VAL A 7 -18.39 -11.16 12.95
CA VAL A 7 -17.00 -10.75 12.71
C VAL A 7 -16.12 -12.00 12.59
N SER A 8 -15.75 -12.38 11.37
CA SER A 8 -14.78 -13.46 11.17
C SER A 8 -13.36 -12.91 11.30
N VAL A 9 -12.52 -13.63 12.05
CA VAL A 9 -11.14 -13.22 12.31
C VAL A 9 -10.17 -14.22 11.70
N VAL A 10 -9.29 -13.75 10.84
CA VAL A 10 -8.16 -14.49 10.29
C VAL A 10 -6.95 -14.20 11.19
N ASP A 11 -6.55 -15.19 11.96
CA ASP A 11 -5.54 -15.06 13.02
C ASP A 11 -4.91 -16.43 13.27
N ASP A 12 -3.63 -16.58 13.05
CA ASP A 12 -2.93 -17.85 13.20
C ASP A 12 -2.55 -18.16 14.65
N HIS A 13 -2.44 -17.12 15.46
CA HIS A 13 -1.98 -17.22 16.83
C HIS A 13 -3.11 -17.16 17.87
N ASN A 14 -4.36 -16.99 17.41
CA ASN A 14 -5.55 -16.87 18.25
C ASN A 14 -5.53 -15.69 19.24
N ARG A 15 -4.56 -14.78 19.13
CA ARG A 15 -4.41 -13.66 20.08
C ARG A 15 -5.45 -12.59 19.88
N LEU A 16 -5.69 -12.20 18.63
CA LEU A 16 -6.69 -11.20 18.29
C LEU A 16 -8.11 -11.71 18.60
N VAL A 17 -8.41 -12.96 18.24
CA VAL A 17 -9.71 -13.60 18.53
C VAL A 17 -10.00 -13.62 20.03
N GLU A 18 -9.03 -14.05 20.85
CA GLU A 18 -9.20 -14.11 22.30
C GLU A 18 -9.38 -12.71 22.90
N SER A 19 -8.59 -11.74 22.45
CA SER A 19 -8.71 -10.34 22.87
C SER A 19 -10.07 -9.77 22.57
N LEU A 20 -10.60 -9.97 21.35
CA LEU A 20 -11.91 -9.50 20.95
C LEU A 20 -13.05 -10.18 21.72
N ARG A 21 -12.95 -11.49 21.96
CA ARG A 21 -13.94 -12.23 22.76
C ARG A 21 -13.98 -11.75 24.20
N LEU A 22 -12.83 -11.45 24.78
CA LEU A 22 -12.72 -10.94 26.14
C LEU A 22 -13.31 -9.52 26.23
N ALA A 23 -12.96 -8.67 25.27
CA ALA A 23 -13.36 -7.27 25.26
C ALA A 23 -14.87 -7.07 25.00
N TRP A 24 -15.42 -7.82 24.06
CA TRP A 24 -16.83 -7.65 23.67
C TRP A 24 -17.82 -8.51 24.46
N GLY A 25 -17.40 -9.56 25.13
CA GLY A 25 -18.25 -10.37 26.02
C GLY A 25 -19.57 -10.84 25.40
N HIS A 26 -20.48 -11.34 26.26
CA HIS A 26 -21.76 -11.91 25.81
C HIS A 26 -22.82 -10.87 25.41
N GLY A 27 -22.67 -9.61 25.77
CA GLY A 27 -23.64 -8.52 25.54
C GLY A 27 -23.31 -7.61 24.35
N ALA A 28 -22.19 -7.82 23.70
CA ALA A 28 -21.74 -6.97 22.60
C ALA A 28 -22.59 -7.16 21.32
N PRO A 29 -22.67 -6.12 20.48
CA PRO A 29 -23.38 -6.20 19.20
C PRO A 29 -22.67 -7.07 18.16
N PHE A 30 -21.51 -7.64 18.50
CA PHE A 30 -20.69 -8.48 17.64
C PHE A 30 -20.63 -9.93 18.10
N ARG A 31 -20.53 -10.81 17.12
CA ARG A 31 -20.24 -12.24 17.33
C ARG A 31 -18.90 -12.57 16.65
N VAL A 32 -17.86 -12.78 17.44
CA VAL A 32 -16.52 -13.14 16.96
C VAL A 32 -16.49 -14.61 16.54
N LEU A 33 -16.13 -14.86 15.29
CA LEU A 33 -15.97 -16.17 14.65
C LEU A 33 -14.50 -16.38 14.30
N GLY A 34 -14.02 -17.58 14.46
CA GLY A 34 -12.63 -17.94 14.21
C GLY A 34 -11.90 -18.38 15.47
N PRO A 35 -10.58 -18.51 15.47
CA PRO A 35 -9.68 -18.09 14.40
C PRO A 35 -9.84 -18.90 13.11
N PHE A 36 -9.51 -18.29 11.97
CA PHE A 36 -9.49 -18.94 10.67
C PHE A 36 -8.08 -18.93 10.07
N ALA A 37 -7.61 -20.10 9.65
CA ALA A 37 -6.43 -20.30 8.84
C ALA A 37 -6.66 -21.54 7.95
N PRO A 38 -6.55 -21.45 6.61
CA PRO A 38 -6.25 -20.27 5.80
C PRO A 38 -7.37 -19.22 5.80
N GLY A 39 -7.04 -17.98 5.40
CA GLY A 39 -7.95 -16.83 5.46
C GLY A 39 -9.28 -17.01 4.75
N VAL A 40 -9.31 -17.68 3.60
CA VAL A 40 -10.53 -17.96 2.84
C VAL A 40 -11.54 -18.85 3.58
N ALA A 41 -11.13 -19.57 4.62
CA ALA A 41 -12.05 -20.34 5.46
C ALA A 41 -13.02 -19.42 6.24
N ALA A 42 -12.62 -18.16 6.50
CA ALA A 42 -13.44 -17.16 7.16
C ALA A 42 -14.75 -16.86 6.41
N LEU A 43 -14.75 -16.99 5.09
CA LEU A 43 -15.92 -16.77 4.22
C LEU A 43 -17.05 -17.78 4.47
N ARG A 44 -16.70 -19.02 4.80
CA ARG A 44 -17.69 -20.09 5.07
C ARG A 44 -18.56 -19.80 6.28
N ALA A 45 -18.11 -18.90 7.13
CA ALA A 45 -18.86 -18.47 8.30
C ALA A 45 -19.94 -17.41 7.97
N GLU A 46 -20.10 -17.01 6.69
CA GLU A 46 -21.02 -15.97 6.22
C GLU A 46 -20.91 -14.70 7.10
N PRO A 47 -19.73 -14.06 7.15
CA PRO A 47 -19.50 -12.91 7.99
C PRO A 47 -20.12 -11.63 7.41
N ASP A 48 -20.41 -10.66 8.28
CA ASP A 48 -20.72 -9.27 7.89
C ASP A 48 -19.43 -8.48 7.65
N VAL A 49 -18.33 -8.88 8.32
CA VAL A 49 -16.99 -8.30 8.16
C VAL A 49 -15.92 -9.34 8.45
N ILE A 50 -14.78 -9.24 7.77
CA ILE A 50 -13.61 -10.06 8.04
C ILE A 50 -12.50 -9.16 8.57
N VAL A 51 -11.90 -9.54 9.70
CA VAL A 51 -10.71 -8.90 10.25
C VAL A 51 -9.52 -9.83 10.03
N VAL A 52 -8.47 -9.32 9.40
CA VAL A 52 -7.23 -10.06 9.13
C VAL A 52 -6.13 -9.52 10.02
N ASP A 53 -5.61 -10.35 10.90
CA ASP A 53 -4.44 -10.03 11.72
C ASP A 53 -3.17 -10.05 10.86
N LEU A 54 -2.46 -8.92 10.82
CA LEU A 54 -1.19 -8.77 10.08
C LEU A 54 0.04 -9.01 10.97
N GLU A 55 -0.14 -9.30 12.27
CA GLU A 55 0.97 -9.52 13.22
C GLU A 55 1.74 -10.84 13.01
N ARG A 56 1.67 -11.34 11.81
CA ARG A 56 2.49 -12.43 11.32
C ARG A 56 3.75 -11.85 10.70
N ASP A 57 4.79 -12.67 10.59
CA ASP A 57 5.97 -12.29 9.78
C ASP A 57 5.49 -11.59 8.49
N ASP A 58 5.82 -10.34 8.34
CA ASP A 58 5.27 -9.30 7.45
C ASP A 58 4.75 -9.77 6.07
N GLU A 59 5.38 -10.77 5.47
CA GLU A 59 4.99 -11.28 4.15
C GLU A 59 3.73 -12.17 4.18
N HIS A 60 3.49 -12.93 5.24
CA HIS A 60 2.36 -13.87 5.31
C HIS A 60 1.04 -13.18 5.66
N GLY A 61 1.06 -12.15 6.51
CA GLY A 61 -0.14 -11.39 6.87
C GLY A 61 -0.71 -10.63 5.68
N LEU A 62 0.13 -9.93 4.93
CA LEU A 62 -0.30 -9.20 3.75
C LEU A 62 -0.76 -10.14 2.62
N ALA A 63 -0.10 -11.29 2.43
CA ALA A 63 -0.52 -12.31 1.48
C ALA A 63 -1.92 -12.87 1.81
N ALA A 64 -2.18 -13.16 3.09
CA ALA A 64 -3.49 -13.60 3.54
C ALA A 64 -4.57 -12.53 3.34
N LEU A 65 -4.22 -11.24 3.56
CA LEU A 65 -5.13 -10.12 3.29
C LEU A 65 -5.50 -10.06 1.81
N VAL A 66 -4.52 -10.15 0.90
CA VAL A 66 -4.76 -10.14 -0.55
C VAL A 66 -5.65 -11.31 -0.95
N GLU A 67 -5.33 -12.54 -0.49
CA GLU A 67 -6.12 -13.75 -0.76
C GLU A 67 -7.58 -13.57 -0.34
N VAL A 68 -7.81 -13.04 0.86
CA VAL A 68 -9.17 -12.79 1.36
C VAL A 68 -9.87 -11.71 0.55
N CYS A 69 -9.19 -10.59 0.25
CA CYS A 69 -9.78 -9.49 -0.53
C CYS A 69 -10.14 -9.92 -1.97
N GLU A 70 -9.34 -10.77 -2.60
CA GLU A 70 -9.65 -11.31 -3.93
C GLU A 70 -10.83 -12.29 -3.92
N ALA A 71 -11.04 -12.99 -2.82
CA ALA A 71 -12.09 -13.98 -2.67
C ALA A 71 -13.46 -13.36 -2.29
N VAL A 72 -13.51 -12.12 -1.80
CA VAL A 72 -14.75 -11.46 -1.36
C VAL A 72 -15.25 -10.46 -2.40
N HIS A 73 -16.60 -10.32 -2.51
CA HIS A 73 -17.23 -9.33 -3.35
C HIS A 73 -18.11 -8.36 -2.56
N ASP A 74 -18.82 -8.87 -1.55
CA ASP A 74 -19.83 -8.12 -0.81
C ASP A 74 -19.50 -7.95 0.70
N VAL A 75 -18.43 -8.59 1.17
CA VAL A 75 -18.01 -8.54 2.58
C VAL A 75 -16.86 -7.54 2.73
N ARG A 76 -16.90 -6.71 3.76
CA ARG A 76 -15.81 -5.78 4.07
C ARG A 76 -14.65 -6.50 4.76
N VAL A 77 -13.43 -6.18 4.33
CA VAL A 77 -12.21 -6.70 4.92
C VAL A 77 -11.46 -5.56 5.61
N ILE A 78 -11.04 -5.78 6.83
CA ILE A 78 -10.28 -4.84 7.64
C ILE A 78 -8.99 -5.52 8.06
N ALA A 79 -7.86 -4.86 7.89
CA ALA A 79 -6.59 -5.31 8.44
C ALA A 79 -6.43 -4.85 9.89
N ALA A 80 -5.82 -5.66 10.73
CA ALA A 80 -5.47 -5.32 12.11
C ALA A 80 -3.96 -5.53 12.33
N THR A 81 -3.27 -4.53 12.91
CA THR A 81 -1.83 -4.60 13.20
C THR A 81 -1.45 -3.66 14.33
N THR A 82 -0.34 -3.95 15.01
CA THR A 82 0.32 -3.00 15.93
C THR A 82 1.37 -2.15 15.22
N GLU A 83 1.70 -2.48 13.99
CA GLU A 83 2.70 -1.77 13.20
C GLU A 83 2.21 -0.38 12.81
N GLN A 84 3.08 0.61 12.99
CA GLN A 84 2.77 2.03 12.74
C GLN A 84 3.43 2.55 11.44
N ASP A 85 3.81 1.66 10.52
CA ASP A 85 4.37 2.09 9.26
C ASP A 85 3.30 2.75 8.37
N PRO A 86 3.42 4.06 8.07
CA PRO A 86 2.43 4.76 7.25
C PRO A 86 2.30 4.20 5.83
N GLU A 87 3.30 3.50 5.31
CA GLU A 87 3.23 2.88 3.99
C GLU A 87 2.30 1.66 3.95
N LEU A 88 2.11 0.99 5.09
CA LEU A 88 1.24 -0.16 5.23
C LEU A 88 -0.22 0.16 4.86
N GLY A 89 -0.72 1.34 5.24
CA GLY A 89 -2.07 1.79 4.87
C GLY A 89 -2.32 1.79 3.38
N SER A 90 -1.31 2.22 2.61
CA SER A 90 -1.37 2.21 1.14
C SER A 90 -1.39 0.78 0.56
N ALA A 91 -0.59 -0.14 1.11
CA ALA A 91 -0.56 -1.53 0.68
C ALA A 91 -1.90 -2.23 0.96
N ILE A 92 -2.49 -2.01 2.14
CA ILE A 92 -3.77 -2.55 2.58
C ILE A 92 -4.92 -2.09 1.68
N VAL A 93 -5.00 -0.80 1.38
CA VAL A 93 -6.04 -0.26 0.48
C VAL A 93 -5.85 -0.78 -0.95
N THR A 94 -4.61 -0.92 -1.41
CA THR A 94 -4.30 -1.49 -2.72
C THR A 94 -4.69 -2.97 -2.81
N ALA A 95 -4.60 -3.71 -1.71
CA ALA A 95 -5.08 -5.08 -1.60
C ALA A 95 -6.61 -5.19 -1.63
N GLY A 96 -7.34 -4.10 -1.46
CA GLY A 96 -8.81 -4.06 -1.47
C GLY A 96 -9.48 -4.00 -0.09
N ALA A 97 -8.71 -3.87 0.98
CA ALA A 97 -9.27 -3.76 2.32
C ALA A 97 -9.96 -2.40 2.54
N SER A 98 -10.99 -2.41 3.39
CA SER A 98 -11.80 -1.25 3.75
C SER A 98 -11.21 -0.46 4.93
N GLY A 99 -10.13 -0.95 5.54
CA GLY A 99 -9.50 -0.22 6.64
C GLY A 99 -8.34 -0.94 7.30
N LEU A 100 -7.68 -0.17 8.17
CA LEU A 100 -6.61 -0.61 9.05
C LEU A 100 -6.94 -0.21 10.49
N LEU A 101 -6.81 -1.14 11.40
CA LEU A 101 -7.05 -0.94 12.83
C LEU A 101 -5.81 -1.30 13.64
N PRO A 102 -5.56 -0.59 14.75
CA PRO A 102 -4.60 -1.06 15.73
C PRO A 102 -5.10 -2.36 16.38
N SER A 103 -4.29 -3.42 16.36
CA SER A 103 -4.69 -4.76 16.85
C SER A 103 -4.94 -4.83 18.36
N TRP A 104 -4.45 -3.86 19.14
CA TRP A 104 -4.43 -3.94 20.60
C TRP A 104 -4.86 -2.63 21.25
N GLY A 105 -5.68 -2.73 22.27
CA GLY A 105 -5.82 -1.70 23.29
C GLY A 105 -7.08 -0.84 23.27
N ASP A 106 -7.86 -0.81 22.20
CA ASP A 106 -9.10 -0.04 22.15
C ASP A 106 -10.27 -0.81 21.49
N PRO A 107 -10.98 -1.67 22.24
CA PRO A 107 -12.14 -2.38 21.71
C PRO A 107 -13.28 -1.47 21.25
N ALA A 108 -13.43 -0.30 21.86
CA ALA A 108 -14.48 0.65 21.48
C ALA A 108 -14.15 1.33 20.14
N GLY A 109 -12.90 1.72 19.94
CA GLY A 109 -12.43 2.23 18.65
C GLY A 109 -12.54 1.19 17.54
N MET A 110 -12.26 -0.07 17.85
CA MET A 110 -12.43 -1.18 16.89
C MET A 110 -13.91 -1.41 16.54
N GLU A 111 -14.82 -1.30 17.52
CA GLU A 111 -16.26 -1.34 17.28
C GLU A 111 -16.71 -0.24 16.31
N ASP A 112 -16.33 1.00 16.57
CA ASP A 112 -16.67 2.15 15.71
C ASP A 112 -16.13 1.94 14.29
N ALA A 113 -14.89 1.54 14.18
CA ALA A 113 -14.24 1.33 12.90
C ALA A 113 -14.88 0.19 12.08
N ILE A 114 -15.26 -0.91 12.71
CA ILE A 114 -16.01 -1.99 12.05
C ILE A 114 -17.37 -1.48 11.53
N ARG A 115 -18.10 -0.69 12.34
CA ARG A 115 -19.38 -0.12 11.91
C ARG A 115 -19.24 0.82 10.72
N ARG A 116 -18.22 1.67 10.73
CA ARG A 116 -17.89 2.58 9.63
C ARG A 116 -17.49 1.83 8.37
N ALA A 117 -16.66 0.80 8.49
CA ALA A 117 -16.26 -0.03 7.35
C ALA A 117 -17.48 -0.75 6.73
N ILE A 118 -18.38 -1.31 7.55
CA ILE A 118 -19.64 -1.92 7.07
C ILE A 118 -20.51 -0.88 6.35
N ALA A 119 -20.54 0.36 6.84
CA ALA A 119 -21.24 1.48 6.19
C ALA A 119 -20.59 1.94 4.88
N GLY A 120 -19.44 1.39 4.52
CA GLY A 120 -18.72 1.68 3.27
C GLY A 120 -17.67 2.78 3.39
N GLU A 121 -17.36 3.22 4.60
CA GLU A 121 -16.27 4.18 4.83
C GLU A 121 -14.91 3.48 4.77
N LEU A 122 -13.90 4.21 4.28
CA LEU A 122 -12.50 3.82 4.42
C LEU A 122 -11.99 4.26 5.81
N VAL A 123 -11.52 3.32 6.60
CA VAL A 123 -11.07 3.56 7.98
C VAL A 123 -9.56 3.40 8.04
N LEU A 124 -8.85 4.53 8.14
CA LEU A 124 -7.39 4.56 8.28
C LEU A 124 -7.01 5.57 9.38
N PRO A 125 -5.92 5.33 10.13
CA PRO A 125 -5.29 6.37 10.93
C PRO A 125 -4.83 7.56 10.06
N ASP A 126 -4.78 8.77 10.63
CA ASP A 126 -4.51 10.02 9.89
C ASP A 126 -3.15 10.03 9.17
N ASP A 127 -2.13 9.44 9.78
CA ASP A 127 -0.79 9.30 9.21
C ASP A 127 -0.78 8.35 8.00
N HIS A 128 -1.49 7.24 8.07
CA HIS A 128 -1.68 6.31 6.95
C HIS A 128 -2.49 6.94 5.81
N LEU A 129 -3.49 7.75 6.15
CA LEU A 129 -4.28 8.48 5.16
C LEU A 129 -3.41 9.49 4.39
N SER A 130 -2.52 10.19 5.09
CA SER A 130 -1.57 11.13 4.49
C SER A 130 -0.64 10.42 3.50
N SER A 131 -0.06 9.29 3.89
CA SER A 131 0.78 8.45 3.02
C SER A 131 0.02 7.94 1.79
N LEU A 132 -1.23 7.50 1.96
CA LEU A 132 -2.10 7.08 0.85
C LEU A 132 -2.34 8.21 -0.15
N VAL A 133 -2.62 9.42 0.34
CA VAL A 133 -2.83 10.60 -0.51
C VAL A 133 -1.56 10.93 -1.31
N ASP A 134 -0.39 10.88 -0.69
CA ASP A 134 0.88 11.13 -1.38
C ASP A 134 1.20 10.06 -2.43
N ARG A 135 0.87 8.79 -2.14
CA ARG A 135 0.98 7.71 -3.13
C ARG A 135 0.02 7.90 -4.31
N LEU A 136 -1.22 8.31 -4.07
CA LEU A 136 -2.18 8.61 -5.14
C LEU A 136 -1.71 9.79 -6.00
N ARG A 137 -1.11 10.81 -5.38
CA ARG A 137 -0.48 11.93 -6.10
C ARG A 137 0.69 11.45 -6.96
N SER A 138 1.53 10.55 -6.43
CA SER A 138 2.66 9.97 -7.15
C SER A 138 2.20 9.07 -8.31
N VAL A 139 1.13 8.28 -8.12
CA VAL A 139 0.52 7.48 -9.19
C VAL A 139 -0.06 8.39 -10.27
N ARG A 140 -0.75 9.47 -9.89
CA ARG A 140 -1.27 10.47 -10.83
C ARG A 140 -0.14 11.19 -11.57
N ALA A 141 0.92 11.57 -10.89
CA ALA A 141 2.12 12.11 -11.49
C ALA A 141 2.76 11.11 -12.46
N GLY A 142 2.80 9.82 -12.09
CA GLY A 142 3.25 8.73 -12.94
C GLY A 142 2.37 8.50 -14.18
N LEU A 143 1.05 8.64 -14.06
CA LEU A 143 0.14 8.60 -15.21
C LEU A 143 0.32 9.82 -16.13
N ASN A 144 0.56 11.00 -15.55
CA ASN A 144 0.94 12.20 -16.31
C ASN A 144 2.38 12.10 -16.85
N GLY A 145 3.23 11.24 -16.27
CA GLY A 145 4.61 11.01 -16.67
C GLY A 145 4.75 10.43 -18.07
N ALA A 146 3.78 9.64 -18.55
CA ALA A 146 3.78 9.18 -19.94
C ALA A 146 3.68 10.36 -20.93
N THR A 147 2.86 11.36 -20.60
CA THR A 147 2.73 12.60 -21.39
C THR A 147 3.88 13.57 -21.15
N ASN A 148 4.55 13.47 -19.98
CA ASN A 148 5.65 14.35 -19.61
C ASN A 148 7.02 13.85 -20.14
N LEU A 149 7.15 12.56 -20.44
CA LEU A 149 8.38 12.03 -21.09
C LEU A 149 8.61 12.68 -22.46
N ASP A 150 7.55 12.96 -23.20
CA ASP A 150 7.62 13.67 -24.49
C ASP A 150 8.07 15.14 -24.33
N SER A 151 8.01 15.69 -23.13
CA SER A 151 8.48 17.05 -22.80
C SER A 151 9.99 17.13 -22.55
N LEU A 152 10.66 15.97 -22.41
CA LEU A 152 12.11 15.92 -22.23
C LEU A 152 12.80 16.29 -23.52
N THR A 153 13.78 17.19 -23.42
CA THR A 153 14.69 17.45 -24.53
C THR A 153 15.57 16.24 -24.81
N ALA A 154 16.12 16.14 -26.02
CA ALA A 154 17.06 15.06 -26.36
C ALA A 154 18.20 14.94 -25.35
N ARG A 155 18.69 16.07 -24.83
CA ARG A 155 19.76 16.11 -23.84
C ARG A 155 19.33 15.60 -22.45
N GLU A 156 18.14 15.93 -22.03
CA GLU A 156 17.55 15.44 -20.77
C GLU A 156 17.28 13.92 -20.83
N LEU A 157 16.80 13.44 -21.97
CA LEU A 157 16.59 12.01 -22.19
C LEU A 157 17.94 11.23 -22.23
N GLU A 158 18.97 11.82 -22.81
CA GLU A 158 20.33 11.24 -22.82
C GLU A 158 20.91 11.15 -21.41
N VAL A 159 20.76 12.20 -20.61
CA VAL A 159 21.15 12.18 -19.19
C VAL A 159 20.37 11.11 -18.44
N LEU A 160 19.06 10.99 -18.65
CA LEU A 160 18.21 9.99 -18.01
C LEU A 160 18.62 8.56 -18.37
N ARG A 161 19.01 8.30 -19.61
CA ARG A 161 19.56 7.00 -20.06
C ARG A 161 20.85 6.65 -19.33
N LEU A 162 21.80 7.59 -19.25
CA LEU A 162 23.06 7.35 -18.55
C LEU A 162 22.87 7.15 -17.04
N LEU A 163 21.87 7.80 -16.43
CA LEU A 163 21.47 7.53 -15.06
C LEU A 163 20.92 6.11 -14.90
N SER A 164 20.16 5.61 -15.88
CA SER A 164 19.65 4.24 -15.86
C SER A 164 20.72 3.17 -15.98
N ASP A 165 21.85 3.52 -16.62
CA ASP A 165 23.05 2.68 -16.70
C ASP A 165 23.91 2.72 -15.41
N GLY A 166 23.42 3.37 -14.37
CA GLY A 166 24.10 3.50 -13.07
C GLY A 166 25.26 4.50 -13.07
N ARG A 167 25.38 5.36 -14.09
CA ARG A 167 26.48 6.33 -14.18
C ARG A 167 26.34 7.44 -13.15
N SER A 168 27.45 7.79 -12.54
CA SER A 168 27.54 8.94 -11.64
C SER A 168 27.48 10.28 -12.42
N THR A 169 27.11 11.35 -11.75
CA THR A 169 27.10 12.71 -12.35
C THR A 169 28.43 13.09 -12.99
N VAL A 170 29.55 12.65 -12.39
CA VAL A 170 30.90 12.93 -12.92
C VAL A 170 31.19 12.15 -14.21
N GLU A 171 30.81 10.86 -14.25
CA GLU A 171 30.95 10.04 -15.44
C GLU A 171 30.09 10.54 -16.59
N ILE A 172 28.84 10.95 -16.30
CA ILE A 172 27.92 11.55 -17.25
C ILE A 172 28.53 12.84 -17.83
N ALA A 173 29.09 13.68 -16.98
CA ALA A 173 29.74 14.92 -17.38
C ALA A 173 30.90 14.66 -18.35
N ALA A 174 31.72 13.68 -18.04
CA ALA A 174 32.86 13.25 -18.92
C ALA A 174 32.36 12.70 -20.24
N LEU A 175 31.35 11.81 -20.24
CA LEU A 175 30.77 11.22 -21.44
C LEU A 175 30.13 12.24 -22.38
N LEU A 176 29.49 13.24 -21.80
CA LEU A 176 28.72 14.25 -22.53
C LEU A 176 29.51 15.52 -22.85
N GLY A 177 30.78 15.62 -22.40
CA GLY A 177 31.63 16.79 -22.61
C GLY A 177 31.13 18.08 -21.97
N ILE A 178 30.44 17.98 -20.79
CA ILE A 178 29.87 19.13 -20.07
C ILE A 178 30.33 19.12 -18.61
N SER A 179 30.06 20.21 -17.88
CA SER A 179 30.41 20.26 -16.46
C SER A 179 29.47 19.38 -15.60
N PRO A 180 29.95 18.85 -14.44
CA PRO A 180 29.08 18.14 -13.49
C PRO A 180 27.89 18.99 -13.00
N MET A 181 28.08 20.31 -12.90
CA MET A 181 27.02 21.24 -12.52
C MET A 181 25.94 21.33 -13.62
N THR A 182 26.32 21.27 -14.87
CA THR A 182 25.38 21.23 -16.02
C THR A 182 24.58 19.93 -16.00
N VAL A 183 25.20 18.79 -15.67
CA VAL A 183 24.49 17.52 -15.51
C VAL A 183 23.49 17.61 -14.36
N GLN A 184 23.85 18.21 -13.21
CA GLN A 184 22.93 18.41 -12.10
C GLN A 184 21.73 19.27 -12.49
N SER A 185 21.95 20.32 -13.31
CA SER A 185 20.87 21.16 -13.83
C SER A 185 19.93 20.36 -14.75
N HIS A 186 20.46 19.51 -15.64
CA HIS A 186 19.64 18.62 -16.46
C HIS A 186 18.86 17.62 -15.60
N VAL A 187 19.47 17.03 -14.59
CA VAL A 187 18.77 16.13 -13.65
C VAL A 187 17.65 16.86 -12.95
N LYS A 188 17.87 18.04 -12.41
CA LYS A 188 16.84 18.86 -11.77
C LYS A 188 15.66 19.14 -12.72
N ASN A 189 15.95 19.48 -13.97
CA ASN A 189 14.92 19.72 -14.98
C ASN A 189 14.14 18.46 -15.33
N VAL A 190 14.82 17.31 -15.45
CA VAL A 190 14.19 16.00 -15.67
C VAL A 190 13.22 15.70 -14.52
N LEU A 191 13.66 15.81 -13.27
CA LEU A 191 12.81 15.55 -12.10
C LEU A 191 11.59 16.47 -12.08
N ALA A 192 11.78 17.78 -12.35
CA ALA A 192 10.70 18.76 -12.39
C ALA A 192 9.69 18.46 -13.51
N LYS A 193 10.17 18.14 -14.72
CA LYS A 193 9.31 17.82 -15.86
C LYS A 193 8.52 16.54 -15.68
N LEU A 194 9.15 15.52 -15.08
CA LEU A 194 8.51 14.23 -14.80
C LEU A 194 7.62 14.28 -13.55
N GLY A 195 7.73 15.33 -12.72
CA GLY A 195 6.98 15.47 -11.49
C GLY A 195 7.40 14.46 -10.41
N VAL A 196 8.68 14.06 -10.40
CA VAL A 196 9.25 13.09 -9.45
C VAL A 196 10.33 13.74 -8.58
N HIS A 197 10.62 13.12 -7.44
CA HIS A 197 11.51 13.71 -6.44
C HIS A 197 12.89 13.04 -6.35
N SER A 198 13.08 11.90 -7.02
CA SER A 198 14.37 11.19 -7.01
C SER A 198 14.78 10.69 -8.40
N LYS A 199 16.10 10.53 -8.59
CA LYS A 199 16.68 9.95 -9.83
C LYS A 199 16.15 8.53 -10.06
N VAL A 200 15.99 7.75 -8.99
CA VAL A 200 15.48 6.38 -9.05
C VAL A 200 14.04 6.37 -9.55
N GLU A 201 13.20 7.25 -9.07
CA GLU A 201 11.83 7.40 -9.56
C GLU A 201 11.79 7.79 -11.04
N ALA A 202 12.62 8.75 -11.47
CA ALA A 202 12.70 9.16 -12.87
C ALA A 202 13.10 7.99 -13.80
N VAL A 203 14.08 7.19 -13.39
CA VAL A 203 14.52 6.01 -14.14
C VAL A 203 13.42 4.94 -14.19
N ARG A 204 12.78 4.63 -13.05
CA ARG A 204 11.68 3.65 -13.00
C ARG A 204 10.50 4.08 -13.88
N LEU A 205 10.17 5.36 -13.88
CA LEU A 205 9.12 5.92 -14.72
C LEU A 205 9.47 5.77 -16.21
N ALA A 206 10.70 6.10 -16.60
CA ALA A 206 11.17 5.98 -17.97
C ALA A 206 11.20 4.52 -18.47
N TRP A 207 11.55 3.55 -17.62
CA TRP A 207 11.43 2.11 -17.94
C TRP A 207 9.97 1.69 -18.09
N ARG A 208 9.12 2.07 -17.17
CA ARG A 208 7.70 1.71 -17.15
C ARG A 208 6.97 2.13 -18.44
N PHE A 209 7.32 3.27 -18.98
CA PHE A 209 6.71 3.81 -20.21
C PHE A 209 7.55 3.59 -21.49
N GLY A 210 8.60 2.77 -21.41
CA GLY A 210 9.40 2.37 -22.57
C GLY A 210 10.24 3.50 -23.18
N ALA A 211 10.46 4.62 -22.47
CA ALA A 211 11.29 5.72 -22.95
C ALA A 211 12.80 5.37 -22.95
N ILE A 212 13.19 4.43 -22.09
CA ILE A 212 14.52 3.85 -22.02
C ILE A 212 14.42 2.33 -21.84
N ALA A 213 15.36 1.59 -22.41
CA ALA A 213 15.40 0.13 -22.23
C ALA A 213 15.83 -0.23 -20.80
N MET A 214 15.24 -1.29 -20.24
CA MET A 214 15.77 -1.87 -19.01
C MET A 214 17.18 -2.44 -19.28
N PRO A 215 18.13 -2.26 -18.35
CA PRO A 215 19.41 -2.92 -18.47
C PRO A 215 19.19 -4.44 -18.54
N ALA A 216 19.83 -5.11 -19.49
CA ALA A 216 19.81 -6.56 -19.52
C ALA A 216 20.40 -7.07 -18.20
N SER A 217 19.61 -7.86 -17.46
CA SER A 217 20.06 -8.46 -16.19
C SER A 217 21.37 -9.21 -16.43
N ALA A 218 22.43 -8.78 -15.74
CA ALA A 218 23.69 -9.50 -15.70
C ALA A 218 23.59 -10.65 -14.71
#